data_1cee36db4e4877e8d6ad9a70f790b91d
#
_entry.id   1cee36db4e4877e8d6ad9a70f790b91d
#
_cell.length_a   1.000
_cell.length_b   1.000
_cell.length_c   1.000
_cell.angle_alpha   90.00
_cell.angle_beta   90.00
_cell.angle_gamma   90.00
#
_symmetry.space_group_name_H-M   'P 1'
#
loop_
_entity.id
_entity.type
_entity.pdbx_description
1 polymer ?
#
loop_
_entity_poly.entity_id
_entity_poly.type
_entity_poly.pdbx_seq_one_letter_code
_entity_poly.pdbx_strand_id
1 'polypeptide(L)'
;VNTYTVENVRIRYAATNDAKAYAYGLDLRLNGEFVPGTESWFSFGYLKTQENSNNQGYIARPTDQRLKFGILFQDYVPKLPKMKMYLNLVYNTGVPGGSPSYASPYDYQNRLPDYKRADVGMSYVIIDAKDANKKGWRKRFEDLSIGLEIFNMFDVQNSITNTWVRDVYSKRQYSIPNYLTPRVFNLRLGMRF
;
A
#
# COMPACT_ATOMS: atom_id res chain seq x y z
N VAL A 1 5.24 -21.22 -21.51
CA VAL A 1 3.78 -21.52 -21.54
C VAL A 1 3.54 -22.75 -20.68
N ASN A 2 2.61 -22.62 -19.71
CA ASN A 2 2.19 -23.74 -18.86
C ASN A 2 1.01 -24.44 -19.53
N THR A 3 1.16 -25.72 -19.85
CA THR A 3 0.08 -26.52 -20.45
C THR A 3 -0.36 -27.57 -19.44
N TYR A 4 -1.66 -27.60 -19.13
CA TYR A 4 -2.28 -28.60 -18.26
C TYR A 4 -3.00 -29.63 -19.12
N THR A 5 -2.76 -30.91 -18.91
CA THR A 5 -3.55 -32.00 -19.48
C THR A 5 -4.39 -32.65 -18.39
N VAL A 6 -5.63 -33.01 -18.72
CA VAL A 6 -6.67 -33.45 -17.78
C VAL A 6 -6.33 -34.76 -17.05
N GLU A 7 -5.49 -35.60 -17.59
CA GLU A 7 -5.18 -36.93 -17.04
C GLU A 7 -3.93 -36.97 -16.13
N ASN A 8 -3.07 -35.98 -16.24
CA ASN A 8 -1.92 -35.80 -15.34
C ASN A 8 -1.56 -34.33 -15.27
N VAL A 9 -1.63 -33.73 -14.09
CA VAL A 9 -1.17 -32.37 -13.85
C VAL A 9 0.35 -32.31 -14.05
N ARG A 10 0.79 -32.23 -15.30
CA ARG A 10 2.19 -32.02 -15.67
C ARG A 10 2.35 -30.57 -16.07
N ILE A 11 3.08 -29.82 -15.25
CA ILE A 11 3.54 -28.49 -15.64
C ILE A 11 4.66 -28.68 -16.62
N ARG A 12 4.46 -28.34 -17.90
CA ARG A 12 5.52 -28.29 -18.90
C ARG A 12 6.02 -26.88 -19.03
N TYR A 13 7.30 -26.67 -18.79
CA TYR A 13 7.96 -25.40 -19.04
C TYR A 13 8.56 -25.44 -20.45
N ALA A 14 8.07 -24.54 -21.32
CA ALA A 14 8.74 -24.26 -22.60
C ALA A 14 9.37 -22.85 -22.43
N ALA A 15 10.70 -22.84 -22.28
CA ALA A 15 11.43 -21.58 -22.23
C ALA A 15 11.82 -21.19 -23.65
N THR A 16 11.43 -19.98 -24.06
CA THR A 16 11.88 -19.36 -25.33
C THR A 16 12.70 -18.12 -24.99
N ASN A 17 13.66 -17.77 -25.82
CA ASN A 17 14.56 -16.62 -25.56
C ASN A 17 14.28 -15.46 -26.51
N ASP A 18 13.01 -15.23 -26.81
CA ASP A 18 12.48 -14.28 -27.79
C ASP A 18 11.81 -13.04 -27.15
N ALA A 19 11.79 -12.98 -25.82
CA ALA A 19 11.25 -11.84 -25.10
C ALA A 19 12.29 -10.72 -24.93
N LYS A 20 11.87 -9.49 -25.19
CA LYS A 20 12.65 -8.26 -24.92
C LYS A 20 11.90 -7.43 -23.88
N ALA A 21 12.63 -6.87 -22.92
CA ALA A 21 12.03 -6.04 -21.91
C ALA A 21 12.94 -4.85 -21.58
N TYR A 22 12.34 -3.75 -21.10
CA TYR A 22 13.09 -2.63 -20.55
C TYR A 22 12.37 -2.07 -19.33
N ALA A 23 13.15 -1.47 -18.46
CA ALA A 23 12.66 -0.74 -17.30
C ALA A 23 13.52 0.52 -17.11
N TYR A 24 12.88 1.63 -16.79
CA TYR A 24 13.56 2.83 -16.34
C TYR A 24 12.68 3.59 -15.34
N GLY A 25 13.32 4.35 -14.47
CA GLY A 25 12.61 5.08 -13.44
C GLY A 25 13.50 6.01 -12.64
N LEU A 26 12.87 6.66 -11.68
CA LEU A 26 13.51 7.56 -10.72
C LEU A 26 12.85 7.35 -9.37
N ASP A 27 13.67 7.17 -8.34
CA ASP A 27 13.22 7.12 -6.95
C ASP A 27 13.87 8.26 -6.16
N LEU A 28 13.03 9.02 -5.46
CA LEU A 28 13.44 10.08 -4.54
C LEU A 28 12.91 9.76 -3.14
N ARG A 29 13.78 9.81 -2.15
CA ARG A 29 13.40 9.67 -0.75
C ARG A 29 14.08 10.75 0.09
N LEU A 30 13.29 11.45 0.89
CA LEU A 30 13.73 12.43 1.86
C LEU A 30 13.27 11.97 3.24
N ASN A 31 14.21 11.84 4.15
CA ASN A 31 13.92 11.51 5.55
C ASN A 31 14.55 12.58 6.42
N GLY A 32 13.89 12.93 7.49
CA GLY A 32 14.47 13.86 8.43
C GLY A 32 13.62 14.07 9.67
N GLU A 33 14.25 14.61 10.67
CA GLU A 33 13.63 15.12 11.87
C GLU A 33 13.29 16.60 11.63
N PHE A 34 12.20 16.86 10.92
CA PHE A 34 11.76 18.24 10.63
C PHE A 34 11.27 18.96 11.89
N VAL A 35 10.80 18.18 12.85
CA VAL A 35 10.42 18.64 14.19
C VAL A 35 11.18 17.80 15.21
N PRO A 36 11.87 18.39 16.20
CA PRO A 36 12.67 17.66 17.19
C PRO A 36 11.87 16.54 17.88
N GLY A 37 12.40 15.32 17.85
CA GLY A 37 11.77 14.12 18.41
C GLY A 37 10.70 13.47 17.55
N THR A 38 10.53 13.90 16.28
CA THR A 38 9.61 13.27 15.32
C THR A 38 10.27 13.04 13.97
N GLU A 39 10.23 11.81 13.48
CA GLU A 39 10.74 11.46 12.16
C GLU A 39 9.65 11.59 11.11
N SER A 40 9.93 12.35 10.07
CA SER A 40 9.04 12.49 8.90
C SER A 40 9.75 12.03 7.64
N TRP A 41 9.00 11.52 6.68
CA TRP A 41 9.58 11.12 5.41
C TRP A 41 8.65 11.42 4.25
N PHE A 42 9.26 11.59 3.10
CA PHE A 42 8.64 11.77 1.81
C PHE A 42 9.28 10.78 0.85
N SER A 43 8.48 10.14 0.03
CA SER A 43 8.95 9.28 -1.06
C SER A 43 8.18 9.56 -2.34
N PHE A 44 8.91 9.56 -3.43
CA PHE A 44 8.36 9.68 -4.78
C PHE A 44 9.09 8.69 -5.68
N GLY A 45 8.35 7.88 -6.41
CA GLY A 45 8.89 6.94 -7.38
C GLY A 45 8.16 7.07 -8.71
N TYR A 46 8.92 7.04 -9.79
CA TYR A 46 8.43 6.88 -11.15
C TYR A 46 9.07 5.65 -11.76
N LEU A 47 8.27 4.71 -12.27
CA LEU A 47 8.74 3.51 -12.93
C LEU A 47 7.96 3.26 -14.21
N LYS A 48 8.67 3.01 -15.31
CA LYS A 48 8.09 2.45 -16.54
C LYS A 48 8.78 1.16 -16.88
N THR A 49 8.00 0.09 -17.02
CA THR A 49 8.52 -1.20 -17.41
C THR A 49 7.61 -1.86 -18.44
N GLN A 50 8.20 -2.31 -19.53
CA GLN A 50 7.47 -2.92 -20.64
C GLN A 50 8.20 -4.18 -21.13
N GLU A 51 7.45 -5.09 -21.72
CA GLU A 51 7.97 -6.30 -22.34
C GLU A 51 7.32 -6.55 -23.68
N ASN A 52 8.07 -7.18 -24.57
CA ASN A 52 7.63 -7.61 -25.89
C ASN A 52 8.01 -9.07 -26.05
N SER A 53 7.03 -9.94 -26.12
CA SER A 53 7.22 -11.37 -26.38
C SER A 53 6.78 -11.69 -27.80
N ASN A 54 7.55 -12.51 -28.52
CA ASN A 54 7.24 -12.95 -29.88
C ASN A 54 7.02 -11.79 -30.90
N ASN A 55 7.65 -10.65 -30.68
CA ASN A 55 7.50 -9.44 -31.52
C ASN A 55 6.06 -8.94 -31.69
N GLN A 56 5.18 -9.17 -30.71
CA GLN A 56 3.77 -8.70 -30.71
C GLN A 56 3.60 -7.22 -30.30
N GLY A 57 4.69 -6.54 -30.01
CA GLY A 57 4.69 -5.16 -29.51
C GLY A 57 4.96 -5.08 -27.99
N TYR A 58 5.22 -3.87 -27.52
CA TYR A 58 5.51 -3.64 -26.10
C TYR A 58 4.24 -3.44 -25.29
N ILE A 59 4.06 -4.23 -24.24
CA ILE A 59 3.00 -4.10 -23.24
C ILE A 59 3.57 -3.80 -21.87
N ALA A 60 2.76 -3.20 -20.99
CA ALA A 60 3.14 -2.96 -19.61
C ALA A 60 3.31 -4.28 -18.85
N ARG A 61 4.44 -4.45 -18.14
CA ARG A 61 4.62 -5.60 -17.26
C ARG A 61 3.69 -5.53 -16.06
N PRO A 62 3.36 -6.68 -15.43
CA PRO A 62 2.51 -6.70 -14.23
C PRO A 62 2.98 -5.80 -13.09
N THR A 63 4.28 -5.48 -13.05
CA THR A 63 4.90 -4.60 -12.04
C THR A 63 4.98 -3.12 -12.46
N ASP A 64 4.42 -2.75 -13.64
CA ASP A 64 4.47 -1.38 -14.16
C ASP A 64 3.56 -0.44 -13.37
N GLN A 65 4.03 0.02 -12.22
CA GLN A 65 3.37 1.04 -11.41
C GLN A 65 4.04 2.39 -11.63
N ARG A 66 3.36 3.25 -12.41
CA ARG A 66 3.94 4.48 -12.97
C ARG A 66 4.36 5.49 -11.92
N LEU A 67 3.51 5.76 -10.94
CA LEU A 67 3.77 6.72 -9.88
C LEU A 67 3.53 6.08 -8.53
N LYS A 68 4.45 6.32 -7.61
CA LYS A 68 4.35 6.00 -6.20
C LYS A 68 4.66 7.27 -5.42
N PHE A 69 3.78 7.61 -4.51
CA PHE A 69 3.93 8.78 -3.68
C PHE A 69 3.56 8.41 -2.24
N GLY A 70 4.39 8.82 -1.31
CA GLY A 70 4.14 8.60 0.10
C GLY A 70 4.70 9.74 0.96
N ILE A 71 3.93 10.16 1.93
CA ILE A 71 4.33 11.11 2.97
C ILE A 71 3.94 10.54 4.32
N LEU A 72 4.86 10.54 5.26
CA LEU A 72 4.59 10.50 6.68
C LEU A 72 5.07 11.81 7.30
N PHE A 73 4.15 12.58 7.83
CA PHE A 73 4.45 13.80 8.58
C PHE A 73 4.05 13.62 10.03
N GLN A 74 4.94 13.96 10.94
CA GLN A 74 4.69 13.93 12.38
C GLN A 74 5.06 15.26 13.00
N ASP A 75 4.24 15.72 13.93
CA ASP A 75 4.47 16.97 14.66
C ASP A 75 3.83 16.93 16.04
N TYR A 76 4.28 17.83 16.91
CA TYR A 76 3.62 18.13 18.16
C TYR A 76 2.57 19.24 17.95
N VAL A 77 1.45 19.12 18.64
CA VAL A 77 0.44 20.17 18.57
C VAL A 77 1.00 21.43 19.22
N PRO A 78 0.97 22.59 18.55
CA PRO A 78 1.45 23.85 19.11
C PRO A 78 0.85 24.13 20.48
N LYS A 79 1.67 24.51 21.45
CA LYS A 79 1.31 24.75 22.86
C LYS A 79 0.90 23.50 23.67
N LEU A 80 0.89 22.31 23.08
CA LEU A 80 0.59 21.04 23.74
C LEU A 80 1.72 20.01 23.50
N PRO A 81 2.89 20.16 24.13
CA PRO A 81 4.06 19.35 23.83
C PRO A 81 3.91 17.85 24.17
N LYS A 82 2.88 17.51 24.96
CA LYS A 82 2.52 16.11 25.27
C LYS A 82 1.61 15.47 24.22
N MET A 83 1.18 16.25 23.21
CA MET A 83 0.28 15.78 22.14
C MET A 83 1.00 15.74 20.81
N LYS A 84 1.12 14.54 20.25
CA LYS A 84 1.65 14.30 18.91
C LYS A 84 0.51 14.00 17.94
N MET A 85 0.67 14.45 16.71
CA MET A 85 -0.19 14.10 15.59
C MET A 85 0.66 13.55 14.43
N TYR A 86 0.05 12.69 13.63
CA TYR A 86 0.64 12.25 12.37
C TYR A 86 -0.37 12.21 11.25
N LEU A 87 0.14 12.40 10.05
CA LEU A 87 -0.55 12.26 8.80
C LEU A 87 0.26 11.33 7.91
N ASN A 88 -0.34 10.26 7.44
CA ASN A 88 0.25 9.36 6.44
C ASN A 88 -0.60 9.42 5.16
N LEU A 89 0.01 9.79 4.05
CA LEU A 89 -0.62 9.82 2.74
C LEU A 89 0.11 8.85 1.81
N VAL A 90 -0.66 8.01 1.13
CA VAL A 90 -0.14 7.09 0.11
C VAL A 90 -0.99 7.21 -1.15
N TYR A 91 -0.32 7.40 -2.28
CA TYR A 91 -0.90 7.36 -3.61
C TYR A 91 -0.03 6.51 -4.53
N ASN A 92 -0.62 5.52 -5.17
CA ASN A 92 0.05 4.71 -6.17
C ASN A 92 -0.86 4.55 -7.38
N THR A 93 -0.35 4.75 -8.57
CA THR A 93 -1.11 4.45 -9.80
C THR A 93 -1.37 2.95 -9.91
N GLY A 94 -2.51 2.61 -10.50
CA GLY A 94 -2.89 1.23 -10.70
C GLY A 94 -1.87 0.45 -11.54
N VAL A 95 -1.56 -0.75 -11.10
CA VAL A 95 -0.78 -1.72 -11.89
C VAL A 95 -1.63 -2.29 -13.03
N PRO A 96 -1.03 -2.87 -14.09
CA PRO A 96 -1.78 -3.62 -15.08
C PRO A 96 -2.66 -4.68 -14.43
N GLY A 97 -3.94 -4.69 -14.76
CA GLY A 97 -5.02 -5.32 -13.99
C GLY A 97 -5.18 -6.81 -14.13
N GLY A 98 -4.14 -7.53 -14.44
CA GLY A 98 -4.15 -8.98 -14.55
C GLY A 98 -5.23 -9.49 -15.53
N SER A 99 -4.80 -10.05 -16.63
CA SER A 99 -5.69 -10.86 -17.47
C SER A 99 -6.11 -12.12 -16.71
N PRO A 100 -7.25 -12.72 -17.05
CA PRO A 100 -7.51 -14.08 -16.64
C PRO A 100 -6.32 -14.97 -16.98
N SER A 101 -5.99 -15.92 -16.12
CA SER A 101 -4.80 -16.77 -16.28
C SER A 101 -4.72 -17.57 -17.58
N TYR A 102 -5.84 -17.71 -18.27
CA TYR A 102 -5.99 -18.43 -19.54
C TYR A 102 -6.00 -17.51 -20.78
N ALA A 103 -5.94 -16.20 -20.59
CA ALA A 103 -5.98 -15.23 -21.69
C ALA A 103 -4.62 -14.63 -21.97
N SER A 104 -4.40 -14.19 -23.21
CA SER A 104 -3.18 -13.49 -23.55
C SER A 104 -3.11 -12.14 -22.84
N PRO A 105 -1.96 -11.79 -22.23
CA PRO A 105 -1.76 -10.45 -21.65
C PRO A 105 -1.91 -9.31 -22.68
N TYR A 106 -1.73 -9.60 -23.96
CA TYR A 106 -1.89 -8.63 -25.05
C TYR A 106 -3.33 -8.20 -25.28
N ASP A 107 -4.30 -9.08 -24.93
CA ASP A 107 -5.74 -8.81 -25.07
C ASP A 107 -6.31 -8.00 -23.88
N TYR A 108 -5.61 -7.98 -22.77
CA TYR A 108 -6.06 -7.41 -21.50
C TYR A 108 -5.03 -6.45 -20.91
N GLN A 109 -5.01 -5.23 -21.38
CA GLN A 109 -4.06 -4.21 -20.92
C GLN A 109 -4.67 -3.16 -19.98
N ASN A 110 -5.80 -3.51 -19.35
CA ASN A 110 -6.45 -2.64 -18.39
C ASN A 110 -5.59 -2.47 -17.13
N ARG A 111 -5.71 -1.31 -16.49
CA ARG A 111 -5.09 -1.05 -15.19
C ARG A 111 -6.14 -1.14 -14.09
N LEU A 112 -5.70 -1.59 -12.94
CA LEU A 112 -6.47 -1.48 -11.70
C LEU A 112 -6.66 0.00 -11.33
N PRO A 113 -7.69 0.32 -10.53
CA PRO A 113 -7.82 1.65 -9.96
C PRO A 113 -6.60 2.08 -9.17
N ASP A 114 -6.35 3.38 -9.11
CA ASP A 114 -5.28 3.93 -8.31
C ASP A 114 -5.53 3.68 -6.82
N TYR A 115 -4.48 3.28 -6.12
CA TYR A 115 -4.48 3.15 -4.68
C TYR A 115 -4.33 4.52 -4.00
N LYS A 116 -5.26 4.86 -3.11
CA LYS A 116 -5.29 6.13 -2.38
C LYS A 116 -5.60 5.86 -0.92
N ARG A 117 -4.75 6.31 -0.01
CA ARG A 117 -4.99 6.13 1.42
C ARG A 117 -4.47 7.33 2.20
N ALA A 118 -5.27 7.80 3.12
CA ALA A 118 -4.90 8.77 4.12
C ALA A 118 -5.18 8.21 5.51
N ASP A 119 -4.17 8.20 6.36
CA ASP A 119 -4.29 7.82 7.76
C ASP A 119 -3.94 9.03 8.63
N VAL A 120 -4.70 9.26 9.66
CA VAL A 120 -4.44 10.31 10.64
C VAL A 120 -4.44 9.72 12.03
N GLY A 121 -3.62 10.28 12.91
CA GLY A 121 -3.60 9.84 14.28
C GLY A 121 -3.14 10.95 15.22
N MET A 122 -3.59 10.84 16.46
CA MET A 122 -3.18 11.69 17.55
C MET A 122 -2.83 10.82 18.75
N SER A 123 -1.81 11.21 19.49
CA SER A 123 -1.46 10.56 20.75
C SER A 123 -1.18 11.60 21.82
N TYR A 124 -1.63 11.34 23.03
CA TYR A 124 -1.42 12.21 24.18
C TYR A 124 -0.72 11.45 25.29
N VAL A 125 0.40 12.04 25.78
CA VAL A 125 1.14 11.51 26.93
C VAL A 125 0.51 12.05 28.21
N ILE A 126 -0.16 11.20 28.97
CA ILE A 126 -0.82 11.53 30.24
C ILE A 126 0.22 11.61 31.35
N ILE A 127 1.16 10.63 31.35
CA ILE A 127 2.26 10.54 32.32
C ILE A 127 3.53 10.30 31.52
N ASP A 128 4.54 11.14 31.75
CA ASP A 128 5.88 11.00 31.17
C ASP A 128 6.83 10.47 32.23
N ALA A 129 7.79 9.64 31.82
CA ALA A 129 8.87 9.17 32.69
C ALA A 129 9.64 10.34 33.33
N LYS A 130 9.74 11.47 32.62
CA LYS A 130 10.42 12.70 33.05
C LYS A 130 9.61 13.55 34.03
N ASP A 131 8.33 13.24 34.29
CA ASP A 131 7.48 14.01 35.21
C ASP A 131 7.97 13.79 36.67
N ALA A 132 8.67 14.74 37.22
CA ALA A 132 9.27 14.65 38.56
C ALA A 132 8.24 14.66 39.72
N ASN A 133 7.04 15.22 39.50
CA ASN A 133 6.03 15.43 40.52
C ASN A 133 4.79 14.51 40.39
N LYS A 134 5.01 13.21 40.16
CA LYS A 134 3.92 12.23 40.11
C LYS A 134 3.26 12.07 41.48
N LYS A 135 1.94 12.27 41.60
CA LYS A 135 1.17 12.14 42.86
C LYS A 135 0.09 11.05 42.73
N GLY A 136 -0.22 10.39 43.86
CA GLY A 136 -1.28 9.40 43.93
C GLY A 136 -1.04 8.20 42.99
N TRP A 137 -2.09 7.80 42.28
CA TRP A 137 -2.08 6.67 41.34
C TRP A 137 -1.06 6.79 40.19
N ARG A 138 -0.69 8.03 39.81
CA ARG A 138 0.31 8.32 38.76
C ARG A 138 1.71 7.79 39.09
N LYS A 139 2.03 7.59 40.35
CA LYS A 139 3.33 7.00 40.78
C LYS A 139 3.52 5.55 40.35
N ARG A 140 2.43 4.85 40.04
CA ARG A 140 2.46 3.44 39.61
C ARG A 140 2.89 3.29 38.15
N PHE A 141 2.88 4.36 37.38
CA PHE A 141 3.21 4.32 35.96
C PHE A 141 4.48 5.12 35.70
N GLU A 142 5.38 4.52 34.96
CA GLU A 142 6.52 5.23 34.39
C GLU A 142 6.05 6.10 33.23
N ASP A 143 5.31 5.49 32.29
CA ASP A 143 4.64 6.17 31.17
C ASP A 143 3.19 5.73 31.05
N LEU A 144 2.32 6.68 30.67
CA LEU A 144 0.95 6.42 30.28
C LEU A 144 0.58 7.31 29.11
N SER A 145 0.15 6.71 28.03
CA SER A 145 -0.29 7.43 26.83
C SER A 145 -1.55 6.84 26.24
N ILE A 146 -2.34 7.69 25.60
CA ILE A 146 -3.52 7.30 24.84
C ILE A 146 -3.39 7.84 23.41
N GLY A 147 -3.79 7.05 22.43
CA GLY A 147 -3.79 7.43 21.02
C GLY A 147 -5.08 7.04 20.33
N LEU A 148 -5.51 7.86 19.39
CA LEU A 148 -6.61 7.59 18.47
C LEU A 148 -6.08 7.67 17.05
N GLU A 149 -6.37 6.66 16.25
CA GLU A 149 -5.93 6.54 14.86
C GLU A 149 -7.12 6.23 13.97
N ILE A 150 -7.15 6.87 12.81
CA ILE A 150 -8.14 6.60 11.77
C ILE A 150 -7.37 6.18 10.52
N PHE A 151 -7.45 4.91 10.20
CA PHE A 151 -6.88 4.36 8.97
C PHE A 151 -7.89 4.46 7.84
N ASN A 152 -7.38 4.79 6.64
CA ASN A 152 -8.21 5.00 5.46
C ASN A 152 -9.34 6.03 5.73
N MET A 153 -8.96 7.22 6.16
CA MET A 153 -9.86 8.29 6.64
C MET A 153 -11.01 8.59 5.68
N PHE A 154 -10.75 8.53 4.37
CA PHE A 154 -11.73 8.81 3.32
C PHE A 154 -12.55 7.60 2.89
N ASP A 155 -12.34 6.44 3.51
CA ASP A 155 -13.02 5.17 3.19
C ASP A 155 -12.93 4.78 1.71
N VAL A 156 -11.76 5.01 1.10
CA VAL A 156 -11.54 4.67 -0.30
C VAL A 156 -11.49 3.14 -0.44
N GLN A 157 -12.29 2.62 -1.35
CA GLN A 157 -12.31 1.19 -1.68
C GLN A 157 -11.11 0.86 -2.58
N ASN A 158 -9.96 0.65 -1.95
CA ASN A 158 -8.74 0.27 -2.65
C ASN A 158 -8.76 -1.21 -3.02
N SER A 159 -8.36 -1.53 -4.23
CA SER A 159 -8.21 -2.89 -4.72
C SER A 159 -6.83 -3.04 -5.39
N ILE A 160 -6.13 -4.12 -5.08
CA ILE A 160 -4.82 -4.44 -5.66
C ILE A 160 -4.85 -5.70 -6.52
N THR A 161 -5.96 -6.42 -6.53
CA THR A 161 -6.17 -7.62 -7.34
C THR A 161 -7.64 -7.73 -7.74
N ASN A 162 -7.88 -8.47 -8.82
CA ASN A 162 -9.21 -8.85 -9.26
C ASN A 162 -9.35 -10.37 -9.29
N THR A 163 -10.52 -10.85 -8.92
CA THR A 163 -10.94 -12.24 -9.16
C THR A 163 -11.77 -12.28 -10.44
N TRP A 164 -11.37 -13.11 -11.40
CA TRP A 164 -12.09 -13.28 -12.64
C TRP A 164 -13.08 -14.43 -12.55
N VAL A 165 -14.32 -14.15 -12.86
CA VAL A 165 -15.42 -15.13 -12.86
C VAL A 165 -15.99 -15.22 -14.27
N ARG A 166 -16.20 -16.45 -14.75
CA ARG A 166 -16.85 -16.71 -16.03
C ARG A 166 -18.26 -17.22 -15.80
N ASP A 167 -19.24 -16.53 -16.36
CA ASP A 167 -20.62 -17.02 -16.40
C ASP A 167 -20.70 -18.23 -17.34
N VAL A 168 -21.22 -19.35 -16.84
CA VAL A 168 -21.32 -20.61 -17.56
C VAL A 168 -22.30 -20.52 -18.75
N TYR A 169 -23.34 -19.72 -18.61
CA TYR A 169 -24.41 -19.60 -19.63
C TYR A 169 -24.05 -18.59 -20.73
N SER A 170 -23.75 -17.37 -20.33
CA SER A 170 -23.44 -16.29 -21.29
C SER A 170 -21.99 -16.32 -21.80
N LYS A 171 -21.11 -17.14 -21.22
CA LYS A 171 -19.67 -17.20 -21.48
C LYS A 171 -18.94 -15.87 -21.24
N ARG A 172 -19.62 -14.87 -20.67
CA ARG A 172 -19.04 -13.57 -20.33
C ARG A 172 -18.13 -13.69 -19.12
N GLN A 173 -17.14 -12.83 -19.09
CA GLN A 173 -16.17 -12.76 -18.00
C GLN A 173 -16.36 -11.45 -17.23
N TYR A 174 -16.29 -11.55 -15.90
CA TYR A 174 -16.45 -10.45 -14.99
C TYR A 174 -15.23 -10.36 -14.09
N SER A 175 -14.73 -9.15 -13.93
CA SER A 175 -13.67 -8.82 -12.99
C SER A 175 -14.30 -8.33 -11.69
N ILE A 176 -14.06 -9.03 -10.61
CA ILE A 176 -14.53 -8.68 -9.27
C ILE A 176 -13.35 -8.13 -8.48
N PRO A 177 -13.35 -6.84 -8.09
CA PRO A 177 -12.28 -6.25 -7.31
C PRO A 177 -12.20 -6.89 -5.92
N ASN A 178 -10.99 -7.22 -5.48
CA ASN A 178 -10.73 -7.64 -4.11
C ASN A 178 -10.36 -6.40 -3.30
N TYR A 179 -11.32 -5.88 -2.54
CA TYR A 179 -11.13 -4.68 -1.74
C TYR A 179 -10.30 -4.95 -0.49
N LEU A 180 -9.41 -4.03 -0.20
CA LEU A 180 -8.63 -3.98 1.03
C LEU A 180 -9.47 -3.41 2.20
N THR A 181 -8.82 -3.30 3.34
CA THR A 181 -9.42 -2.80 4.59
C THR A 181 -10.12 -1.45 4.39
N PRO A 182 -11.41 -1.33 4.78
CA PRO A 182 -12.13 -0.07 4.79
C PRO A 182 -11.57 0.87 5.88
N ARG A 183 -12.29 1.95 6.18
CA ARG A 183 -11.94 2.82 7.29
C ARG A 183 -11.98 2.09 8.63
N VAL A 184 -10.92 2.24 9.42
CA VAL A 184 -10.79 1.63 10.75
C VAL A 184 -10.46 2.68 11.78
N PHE A 185 -11.17 2.66 12.89
CA PHE A 185 -10.85 3.44 14.08
C PHE A 185 -10.07 2.56 15.05
N ASN A 186 -8.91 3.03 15.48
CA ASN A 186 -8.02 2.32 16.38
C ASN A 186 -7.77 3.16 17.63
N LEU A 187 -8.03 2.58 18.79
CA LEU A 187 -7.69 3.17 20.08
C LEU A 187 -6.47 2.46 20.66
N ARG A 188 -5.45 3.22 20.98
CA ARG A 188 -4.20 2.72 21.53
C ARG A 188 -4.02 3.21 22.97
N LEU A 189 -3.75 2.30 23.88
CA LEU A 189 -3.37 2.60 25.24
C LEU A 189 -1.96 2.05 25.49
N GLY A 190 -1.01 2.93 25.78
CA GLY A 190 0.35 2.56 26.14
C GLY A 190 0.57 2.73 27.63
N MET A 191 1.04 1.69 28.32
CA MET A 191 1.35 1.71 29.74
C MET A 191 2.70 1.08 30.00
N ARG A 192 3.51 1.74 30.85
CA ARG A 192 4.75 1.20 31.42
C ARG A 192 4.74 1.45 32.91
N PHE A 193 5.06 0.41 33.68
CA PHE A 193 5.11 0.40 35.14
C PHE A 193 6.51 0.51 35.66
#